data_55a7ab12974d4c69f1610762c06db485
#
_entry.id   55a7ab12974d4c69f1610762c06db485
#
_cell.length_a   1.000
_cell.length_b   1.000
_cell.length_c   1.000
_cell.angle_alpha   90.00
_cell.angle_beta   90.00
_cell.angle_gamma   90.00
#
_symmetry.space_group_name_H-M   'P 1'
#
loop_
_entity.id
_entity.type
_entity.pdbx_description
1 polymer ?
#
loop_
_entity_poly.entity_id
_entity_poly.type
_entity_poly.pdbx_seq_one_letter_code
_entity_poly.pdbx_strand_id
1 'polypeptide(L)'
;MIAVKVNKISFHPPSSSYAVILKEIDGERRLPVIVGAFEAQSIALALEYMETPRPLTHDLIGNIIKGIGSKLKTVKITTLKEGVFFASLEISGDGIGERSIDSRPSDALAVALRLQAPILVEEDVMSEASMLSDISSEEEEALDSADWAPSLNSLEKRLQEAIDGEEYERAAKIRDQIKEIKA
;
A
#
# COMPACT_ATOMS: atom_id res chain seq x y z
N MET A 1 19.98 6.14 -5.67
CA MET A 1 18.62 5.61 -5.92
C MET A 1 18.63 4.11 -5.97
N ILE A 2 17.78 3.47 -5.21
CA ILE A 2 17.67 2.03 -5.03
C ILE A 2 16.36 1.57 -5.61
N ALA A 3 16.41 0.53 -6.45
CA ALA A 3 15.21 -0.09 -6.98
C ALA A 3 14.56 -1.00 -5.94
N VAL A 4 13.26 -0.80 -5.73
CA VAL A 4 12.48 -1.56 -4.75
C VAL A 4 11.21 -2.11 -5.38
N LYS A 5 10.65 -3.13 -4.73
CA LYS A 5 9.32 -3.65 -5.04
C LYS A 5 8.47 -3.69 -3.77
N VAL A 6 7.16 -3.57 -3.93
CA VAL A 6 6.25 -3.84 -2.83
C VAL A 6 6.30 -5.33 -2.52
N ASN A 7 6.68 -5.67 -1.30
CA ASN A 7 6.82 -7.06 -0.85
C ASN A 7 5.52 -7.56 -0.23
N LYS A 8 5.01 -6.82 0.75
CA LYS A 8 3.77 -7.15 1.45
C LYS A 8 3.14 -5.90 2.08
N ILE A 9 1.88 -6.03 2.47
CA ILE A 9 1.16 -5.06 3.30
C ILE A 9 0.82 -5.75 4.60
N SER A 10 1.15 -5.12 5.73
CA SER A 10 0.90 -5.66 7.06
C SER A 10 0.10 -4.67 7.89
N PHE A 11 -0.77 -5.15 8.77
CA PHE A 11 -1.42 -4.30 9.75
C PHE A 11 -0.42 -3.90 10.84
N HIS A 12 -0.43 -2.64 11.26
CA HIS A 12 0.43 -2.11 12.30
C HIS A 12 -0.41 -1.72 13.53
N PRO A 13 -0.56 -2.64 14.51
CA PRO A 13 -1.47 -2.46 15.65
C PRO A 13 -1.24 -1.18 16.46
N PRO A 14 0.01 -0.75 16.74
CA PRO A 14 0.26 0.43 17.56
C PRO A 14 -0.37 1.71 17.02
N SER A 15 -0.44 1.86 15.69
CA SER A 15 -1.02 3.05 15.05
C SER A 15 -2.40 2.79 14.44
N SER A 16 -2.95 1.56 14.55
CA SER A 16 -4.17 1.14 13.85
C SER A 16 -4.14 1.48 12.35
N SER A 17 -2.96 1.38 11.75
CA SER A 17 -2.65 1.70 10.35
C SER A 17 -2.07 0.47 9.66
N TYR A 18 -1.64 0.63 8.42
CA TYR A 18 -0.99 -0.42 7.64
C TYR A 18 0.44 -0.04 7.31
N ALA A 19 1.35 -1.00 7.24
CA ALA A 19 2.70 -0.83 6.77
C ALA A 19 2.83 -1.49 5.38
N VAL A 20 3.18 -0.71 4.38
CA VAL A 20 3.59 -1.22 3.07
C VAL A 20 5.09 -1.46 3.12
N ILE A 21 5.49 -2.71 2.99
CA ILE A 21 6.91 -3.09 3.06
C ILE A 21 7.49 -3.08 1.64
N LEU A 22 8.40 -2.16 1.40
CA LEU A 22 9.18 -2.10 0.18
C LEU A 22 10.47 -2.90 0.39
N LYS A 23 10.75 -3.88 -0.47
CA LYS A 23 11.99 -4.65 -0.45
C LYS A 23 12.91 -4.17 -1.57
N GLU A 24 14.19 -3.97 -1.25
CA GLU A 24 15.25 -3.76 -2.22
C GLU A 24 15.32 -4.96 -3.21
N ILE A 25 15.46 -4.68 -4.51
CA ILE A 25 15.45 -5.75 -5.53
C ILE A 25 16.73 -6.56 -5.46
N ASP A 26 17.87 -5.88 -5.35
CA ASP A 26 19.20 -6.49 -5.37
C ASP A 26 19.84 -6.52 -3.97
N GLY A 27 19.02 -6.47 -2.92
CA GLY A 27 19.50 -6.45 -1.53
C GLY A 27 18.48 -7.00 -0.52
N GLU A 28 18.82 -6.91 0.76
CA GLU A 28 17.99 -7.43 1.85
C GLU A 28 17.28 -6.34 2.65
N ARG A 29 17.53 -5.06 2.35
CA ARG A 29 16.92 -3.96 3.08
C ARG A 29 15.43 -3.87 2.80
N ARG A 30 14.67 -3.53 3.83
CA ARG A 30 13.22 -3.38 3.78
C ARG A 30 12.84 -2.01 4.32
N LEU A 31 12.02 -1.27 3.61
CA LEU A 31 11.54 0.05 4.01
C LEU A 31 10.05 -0.04 4.34
N PRO A 32 9.64 0.10 5.61
CA PRO A 32 8.24 0.18 5.98
C PRO A 32 7.71 1.60 5.72
N VAL A 33 6.61 1.70 5.00
CA VAL A 33 5.88 2.96 4.76
C VAL A 33 4.51 2.84 5.40
N ILE A 34 4.25 3.64 6.42
CA ILE A 34 2.96 3.63 7.12
C ILE A 34 1.92 4.36 6.27
N VAL A 35 0.78 3.71 6.08
CA VAL A 35 -0.33 4.21 5.25
C VAL A 35 -1.67 3.98 5.95
N GLY A 36 -2.69 4.74 5.56
CA GLY A 36 -4.06 4.53 6.04
C GLY A 36 -4.72 3.29 5.42
N ALA A 37 -5.87 2.89 5.94
CA ALA A 37 -6.58 1.70 5.50
C ALA A 37 -7.03 1.80 4.02
N PHE A 38 -7.51 2.97 3.59
CA PHE A 38 -7.96 3.17 2.19
C PHE A 38 -6.81 3.14 1.20
N GLU A 39 -5.66 3.71 1.58
CA GLU A 39 -4.44 3.66 0.79
C GLU A 39 -3.91 2.23 0.68
N ALA A 40 -3.86 1.51 1.79
CA ALA A 40 -3.46 0.10 1.83
C ALA A 40 -4.36 -0.75 0.93
N GLN A 41 -5.68 -0.58 1.01
CA GLN A 41 -6.64 -1.26 0.15
C GLN A 41 -6.38 -0.98 -1.33
N SER A 42 -6.12 0.28 -1.68
CA SER A 42 -5.85 0.64 -3.07
C SER A 42 -4.55 0.02 -3.59
N ILE A 43 -3.52 -0.06 -2.75
CA ILE A 43 -2.25 -0.71 -3.11
C ILE A 43 -2.45 -2.22 -3.27
N ALA A 44 -3.18 -2.85 -2.36
CA ALA A 44 -3.46 -4.29 -2.40
C ALA A 44 -4.24 -4.70 -3.67
N LEU A 45 -5.31 -3.97 -4.01
CA LEU A 45 -6.05 -4.21 -5.26
C LEU A 45 -5.14 -4.15 -6.49
N ALA A 46 -4.17 -3.23 -6.51
CA ALA A 46 -3.21 -3.12 -7.60
C ALA A 46 -2.19 -4.27 -7.61
N LEU A 47 -1.74 -4.75 -6.45
CA LEU A 47 -0.84 -5.90 -6.32
C LEU A 47 -1.50 -7.20 -6.80
N GLU A 48 -2.79 -7.38 -6.51
CA GLU A 48 -3.55 -8.56 -6.88
C GLU A 48 -4.13 -8.47 -8.30
N TYR A 49 -3.84 -7.40 -9.04
CA TYR A 49 -4.40 -7.14 -10.38
C TYR A 49 -5.93 -7.21 -10.42
N MET A 50 -6.58 -6.81 -9.33
CA MET A 50 -8.04 -6.85 -9.22
C MET A 50 -8.66 -5.73 -10.06
N GLU A 51 -9.49 -6.12 -11.04
CA GLU A 51 -10.28 -5.19 -11.82
C GLU A 51 -11.57 -4.82 -11.09
N THR A 52 -11.85 -3.52 -11.02
CA THR A 52 -13.10 -3.02 -10.47
C THR A 52 -14.07 -2.63 -11.59
N PRO A 53 -15.40 -2.74 -11.40
CA PRO A 53 -16.38 -2.39 -12.43
C PRO A 53 -16.31 -0.94 -12.92
N ARG A 54 -15.78 -0.05 -12.10
CA ARG A 54 -15.53 1.36 -12.43
C ARG A 54 -14.15 1.77 -11.92
N PRO A 55 -13.45 2.69 -12.64
CA PRO A 55 -12.14 3.17 -12.22
C PRO A 55 -12.19 3.80 -10.82
N LEU A 56 -11.29 3.38 -9.95
CA LEU A 56 -11.02 4.04 -8.68
C LEU A 56 -10.12 5.29 -8.90
N THR A 57 -9.88 6.05 -7.85
CA THR A 57 -9.09 7.30 -7.93
C THR A 57 -7.72 7.11 -8.58
N HIS A 58 -6.98 6.08 -8.18
CA HIS A 58 -5.64 5.82 -8.74
C HIS A 58 -5.69 5.26 -10.17
N ASP A 59 -6.76 4.55 -10.54
CA ASP A 59 -7.01 4.16 -11.94
C ASP A 59 -7.30 5.39 -12.79
N LEU A 60 -8.09 6.33 -12.26
CA LEU A 60 -8.38 7.62 -12.92
C LEU A 60 -7.09 8.42 -13.15
N ILE A 61 -6.20 8.51 -12.14
CA ILE A 61 -4.90 9.18 -12.30
C ILE A 61 -4.09 8.52 -13.43
N GLY A 62 -4.01 7.21 -13.46
CA GLY A 62 -3.33 6.46 -14.52
C GLY A 62 -3.95 6.70 -15.90
N ASN A 63 -5.28 6.75 -15.98
CA ASN A 63 -6.00 7.04 -17.22
C ASN A 63 -5.78 8.48 -17.69
N ILE A 64 -5.71 9.46 -16.78
CA ILE A 64 -5.39 10.85 -17.11
C ILE A 64 -3.98 10.94 -17.70
N ILE A 65 -2.98 10.32 -17.05
CA ILE A 65 -1.59 10.30 -17.55
C ILE A 65 -1.55 9.73 -18.99
N LYS A 66 -2.22 8.62 -19.24
CA LYS A 66 -2.32 8.01 -20.57
C LYS A 66 -3.11 8.89 -21.55
N GLY A 67 -4.22 9.46 -21.09
CA GLY A 67 -5.14 10.26 -21.92
C GLY A 67 -4.53 11.57 -22.44
N ILE A 68 -3.57 12.15 -21.72
CA ILE A 68 -2.80 13.33 -22.16
C ILE A 68 -1.54 12.95 -22.98
N GLY A 69 -1.44 11.69 -23.44
CA GLY A 69 -0.31 11.24 -24.25
C GLY A 69 1.02 11.09 -23.46
N SER A 70 0.92 10.94 -22.15
CA SER A 70 2.09 10.83 -21.27
C SER A 70 2.26 9.42 -20.71
N LYS A 71 3.45 9.15 -20.15
CA LYS A 71 3.80 7.89 -19.48
C LYS A 71 4.40 8.19 -18.12
N LEU A 72 4.06 7.38 -17.13
CA LEU A 72 4.79 7.35 -15.87
C LEU A 72 6.10 6.60 -16.10
N LYS A 73 7.23 7.28 -15.97
CA LYS A 73 8.56 6.69 -16.14
C LYS A 73 9.00 5.94 -14.89
N THR A 74 8.83 6.56 -13.73
CA THR A 74 9.21 6.01 -12.45
C THR A 74 8.51 6.77 -11.32
N VAL A 75 8.44 6.13 -10.18
CA VAL A 75 8.08 6.76 -8.92
C VAL A 75 9.31 6.80 -8.03
N LYS A 76 9.52 7.92 -7.33
CA LYS A 76 10.66 8.09 -6.43
C LYS A 76 10.17 8.43 -5.03
N ILE A 77 10.68 7.72 -4.02
CA ILE A 77 10.60 8.18 -2.62
C ILE A 77 11.89 8.97 -2.36
N THR A 78 11.74 10.28 -2.21
CA THR A 78 12.84 11.23 -2.34
C THR A 78 13.43 11.68 -1.01
N THR A 79 12.60 11.76 0.02
CA THR A 79 13.03 12.39 1.27
C THR A 79 12.22 11.84 2.45
N LEU A 80 12.86 11.76 3.61
CA LEU A 80 12.22 11.58 4.91
C LEU A 80 12.50 12.83 5.74
N LYS A 81 11.46 13.54 6.17
CA LYS A 81 11.58 14.73 7.04
C LYS A 81 10.58 14.64 8.17
N GLU A 82 11.07 14.73 9.40
CA GLU A 82 10.22 14.70 10.60
C GLU A 82 9.26 13.49 10.64
N GLY A 83 9.74 12.33 10.16
CA GLY A 83 8.93 11.10 10.06
C GLY A 83 7.94 11.06 8.88
N VAL A 84 7.95 12.07 8.00
CA VAL A 84 7.08 12.12 6.81
C VAL A 84 7.91 11.82 5.57
N PHE A 85 7.48 10.80 4.82
CA PHE A 85 8.05 10.48 3.52
C PHE A 85 7.46 11.35 2.43
N PHE A 86 8.32 11.79 1.51
CA PHE A 86 7.96 12.51 0.30
C PHE A 86 8.22 11.64 -0.92
N ALA A 87 7.34 11.75 -1.91
CA ALA A 87 7.48 11.01 -3.15
C ALA A 87 7.17 11.88 -4.36
N SER A 88 7.62 11.44 -5.53
CA SER A 88 7.30 12.08 -6.80
C SER A 88 6.97 11.05 -7.88
N LEU A 89 6.09 11.46 -8.80
CA LEU A 89 5.82 10.74 -10.04
C LEU A 89 6.59 11.45 -11.17
N GLU A 90 7.48 10.71 -11.81
CA GLU A 90 8.24 11.21 -12.97
C GLU A 90 7.48 10.82 -14.24
N ILE A 91 6.84 11.79 -14.86
CA ILE A 91 6.07 11.60 -16.09
C ILE A 91 6.78 12.22 -17.29
N SER A 92 6.53 11.67 -18.47
CA SER A 92 7.01 12.24 -19.71
C SER A 92 6.00 12.06 -20.83
N GLY A 93 5.95 13.03 -21.73
CA GLY A 93 5.08 13.00 -22.92
C GLY A 93 5.49 14.07 -23.93
N ASP A 94 5.16 13.85 -25.19
CA ASP A 94 5.60 14.71 -26.29
C ASP A 94 5.11 16.16 -26.15
N GLY A 95 3.93 16.36 -25.55
CA GLY A 95 3.35 17.70 -25.35
C GLY A 95 3.79 18.40 -24.07
N ILE A 96 4.26 17.67 -23.06
CA ILE A 96 4.58 18.22 -21.73
C ILE A 96 6.06 18.12 -21.35
N GLY A 97 6.85 17.35 -22.13
CA GLY A 97 8.22 17.02 -21.78
C GLY A 97 8.31 16.13 -20.55
N GLU A 98 9.40 16.27 -19.79
CA GLU A 98 9.56 15.60 -18.50
C GLU A 98 9.03 16.47 -17.36
N ARG A 99 8.27 15.89 -16.46
CA ARG A 99 7.69 16.54 -15.29
C ARG A 99 7.83 15.64 -14.05
N SER A 100 8.17 16.26 -12.95
CA SER A 100 8.14 15.67 -11.62
C SER A 100 6.93 16.22 -10.88
N ILE A 101 6.10 15.34 -10.36
CA ILE A 101 4.86 15.70 -9.65
C ILE A 101 4.99 15.21 -8.22
N ASP A 102 4.88 16.13 -7.26
CA ASP A 102 4.88 15.82 -5.84
C ASP A 102 3.68 14.96 -5.46
N SER A 103 3.88 14.01 -4.56
CA SER A 103 2.86 13.04 -4.18
C SER A 103 3.16 12.45 -2.80
N ARG A 104 2.11 11.96 -2.15
CA ARG A 104 2.31 11.08 -1.00
C ARG A 104 2.85 9.73 -1.49
N PRO A 105 3.70 9.04 -0.69
CA PRO A 105 4.21 7.71 -1.06
C PRO A 105 3.12 6.70 -1.38
N SER A 106 2.03 6.67 -0.59
CA SER A 106 0.89 5.77 -0.82
C SER A 106 0.25 5.93 -2.19
N ASP A 107 0.02 7.18 -2.63
CA ASP A 107 -0.58 7.48 -3.92
C ASP A 107 0.38 7.13 -5.06
N ALA A 108 1.65 7.49 -4.89
CA ALA A 108 2.70 7.16 -5.84
C ALA A 108 2.84 5.65 -6.05
N LEU A 109 2.86 4.86 -4.96
CA LEU A 109 2.91 3.39 -5.00
C LEU A 109 1.68 2.80 -5.70
N ALA A 110 0.47 3.28 -5.34
CA ALA A 110 -0.77 2.80 -5.92
C ALA A 110 -0.86 3.05 -7.44
N VAL A 111 -0.33 4.20 -7.91
CA VAL A 111 -0.26 4.54 -9.34
C VAL A 111 0.85 3.75 -10.03
N ALA A 112 2.03 3.62 -9.40
CA ALA A 112 3.15 2.86 -9.94
C ALA A 112 2.77 1.40 -10.25
N LEU A 113 2.11 0.73 -9.30
CA LEU A 113 1.66 -0.65 -9.47
C LEU A 113 0.68 -0.81 -10.64
N ARG A 114 -0.28 0.12 -10.79
CA ARG A 114 -1.27 0.09 -11.88
C ARG A 114 -0.67 0.35 -13.25
N LEU A 115 0.34 1.20 -13.31
CA LEU A 115 1.04 1.53 -14.55
C LEU A 115 2.31 0.68 -14.78
N GLN A 116 2.61 -0.24 -13.87
CA GLN A 116 3.79 -1.09 -13.89
C GLN A 116 5.09 -0.28 -14.03
N ALA A 117 5.13 0.89 -13.35
CA ALA A 117 6.28 1.77 -13.35
C ALA A 117 7.27 1.35 -12.24
N PRO A 118 8.58 1.46 -12.48
CA PRO A 118 9.58 1.17 -11.46
C PRO A 118 9.47 2.13 -10.28
N ILE A 119 9.77 1.59 -9.09
CA ILE A 119 9.77 2.33 -7.83
C ILE A 119 11.22 2.45 -7.36
N LEU A 120 11.65 3.66 -7.10
CA LEU A 120 12.99 3.99 -6.61
C LEU A 120 12.92 4.69 -5.26
N VAL A 121 13.90 4.42 -4.42
CA VAL A 121 14.08 5.08 -3.12
C VAL A 121 15.46 5.74 -3.08
N GLU A 122 15.55 6.96 -2.55
CA GLU A 122 16.84 7.59 -2.33
C GLU A 122 17.66 6.82 -1.29
N GLU A 123 18.99 6.78 -1.49
CA GLU A 123 19.90 6.07 -0.59
C GLU A 123 19.82 6.58 0.84
N ASP A 124 19.71 7.91 1.02
CA ASP A 124 19.61 8.53 2.33
C ASP A 124 18.33 8.07 3.07
N VAL A 125 17.20 7.98 2.35
CA VAL A 125 15.92 7.49 2.91
C VAL A 125 16.04 6.02 3.29
N MET A 126 16.66 5.22 2.43
CA MET A 126 16.87 3.80 2.68
C MET A 126 17.79 3.60 3.88
N SER A 127 18.89 4.36 3.98
CA SER A 127 19.83 4.26 5.08
C SER A 127 19.24 4.71 6.44
N GLU A 128 18.35 5.71 6.42
CA GLU A 128 17.71 6.25 7.62
C GLU A 128 16.58 5.37 8.14
N ALA A 129 15.75 4.84 7.25
CA ALA A 129 14.47 4.23 7.63
C ALA A 129 14.36 2.73 7.28
N SER A 130 15.36 2.12 6.63
CA SER A 130 15.30 0.70 6.35
C SER A 130 15.60 -0.15 7.58
N MET A 131 15.01 -1.33 7.58
CA MET A 131 15.32 -2.40 8.50
C MET A 131 16.09 -3.48 7.75
N LEU A 132 17.19 -3.96 8.32
CA LEU A 132 17.78 -5.22 7.89
C LEU A 132 16.83 -6.35 8.32
N SER A 133 16.85 -7.46 7.62
CA SER A 133 15.90 -8.59 7.76
C SER A 133 15.89 -9.32 9.13
N ASP A 134 16.39 -8.70 10.18
CA ASP A 134 16.37 -9.24 11.55
C ASP A 134 15.05 -8.94 12.31
N ILE A 135 13.95 -8.78 11.60
CA ILE A 135 12.65 -8.92 12.26
C ILE A 135 12.54 -10.40 12.61
N SER A 136 12.55 -10.70 13.90
CA SER A 136 12.42 -12.06 14.42
C SER A 136 11.18 -12.72 13.77
N SER A 137 11.28 -14.03 13.50
CA SER A 137 10.19 -14.82 12.92
C SER A 137 8.84 -14.65 13.64
N GLU A 138 8.87 -14.28 14.92
CA GLU A 138 7.68 -14.00 15.73
C GLU A 138 7.00 -12.68 15.38
N GLU A 139 7.74 -11.65 14.97
CA GLU A 139 7.17 -10.39 14.46
C GLU A 139 6.71 -10.53 13.00
N GLU A 140 7.36 -11.37 12.20
CA GLU A 140 6.88 -11.71 10.86
C GLU A 140 5.55 -12.49 10.91
N GLU A 141 5.39 -13.45 11.82
CA GLU A 141 4.14 -14.20 12.00
C GLU A 141 3.00 -13.30 12.54
N ALA A 142 3.30 -12.34 13.41
CA ALA A 142 2.33 -11.35 13.87
C ALA A 142 1.91 -10.38 12.76
N LEU A 143 2.80 -10.09 11.81
CA LEU A 143 2.54 -9.25 10.64
C LEU A 143 1.88 -10.02 9.49
N ASP A 144 2.15 -11.31 9.34
CA ASP A 144 1.55 -12.19 8.32
C ASP A 144 0.11 -12.61 8.64
N SER A 145 -0.31 -12.54 9.91
CA SER A 145 -1.67 -12.88 10.33
C SER A 145 -2.73 -11.79 10.03
N ALA A 146 -2.33 -10.67 9.48
CA ALA A 146 -3.25 -9.61 9.10
C ALA A 146 -3.81 -9.84 7.68
N ASP A 147 -4.82 -10.70 7.58
CA ASP A 147 -5.72 -10.74 6.42
C ASP A 147 -6.30 -9.33 6.20
N TRP A 148 -5.76 -8.59 5.23
CA TRP A 148 -6.20 -7.24 4.89
C TRP A 148 -7.60 -7.22 4.24
N ALA A 149 -7.93 -8.26 3.48
CA ALA A 149 -9.29 -8.51 3.06
C ALA A 149 -9.94 -9.35 4.16
N PRO A 150 -11.06 -8.91 4.74
CA PRO A 150 -11.77 -9.76 5.67
C PRO A 150 -12.28 -10.97 4.90
N SER A 151 -11.51 -12.07 4.95
CA SER A 151 -12.02 -13.35 4.48
C SER A 151 -13.28 -13.66 5.30
N LEU A 152 -14.25 -14.32 4.68
CA LEU A 152 -15.46 -14.75 5.40
C LEU A 152 -15.11 -15.42 6.73
N ASN A 153 -14.06 -16.25 6.75
CA ASN A 153 -13.57 -16.91 7.94
C ASN A 153 -13.03 -15.96 9.02
N SER A 154 -12.33 -14.89 8.63
CA SER A 154 -11.81 -13.90 9.59
C SER A 154 -12.93 -13.03 10.17
N LEU A 155 -13.93 -12.69 9.35
CA LEU A 155 -15.12 -11.97 9.82
C LEU A 155 -15.98 -12.84 10.74
N GLU A 156 -16.14 -14.11 10.43
CA GLU A 156 -16.87 -15.07 11.28
C GLU A 156 -16.16 -15.27 12.62
N LYS A 157 -14.83 -15.35 12.64
CA LYS A 157 -14.04 -15.41 13.87
C LYS A 157 -14.17 -14.15 14.71
N ARG A 158 -14.05 -12.98 14.11
CA ARG A 158 -14.21 -11.67 14.79
C ARG A 158 -15.63 -11.46 15.27
N LEU A 159 -16.63 -11.98 14.57
CA LEU A 159 -18.04 -11.97 15.01
C LEU A 159 -18.19 -12.80 16.28
N GLN A 160 -17.58 -13.99 16.31
CA GLN A 160 -17.64 -14.86 17.50
C GLN A 160 -16.93 -14.21 18.69
N GLU A 161 -15.74 -13.63 18.48
CA GLU A 161 -15.00 -12.89 19.53
C GLU A 161 -15.80 -11.71 20.08
N ALA A 162 -16.51 -10.97 19.21
CA ALA A 162 -17.35 -9.85 19.62
C ALA A 162 -18.61 -10.31 20.39
N ILE A 163 -19.17 -11.49 20.06
CA ILE A 163 -20.28 -12.09 20.79
C ILE A 163 -19.80 -12.56 22.16
N ASP A 164 -18.67 -13.26 22.22
CA ASP A 164 -18.09 -13.79 23.47
C ASP A 164 -17.65 -12.66 24.42
N GLY A 165 -17.26 -11.49 23.84
CA GLY A 165 -16.94 -10.27 24.57
C GLY A 165 -18.14 -9.37 24.93
N GLU A 166 -19.38 -9.82 24.65
CA GLU A 166 -20.62 -9.04 24.84
C GLU A 166 -20.65 -7.68 24.11
N GLU A 167 -19.81 -7.50 23.06
CA GLU A 167 -19.76 -6.29 22.24
C GLU A 167 -20.81 -6.31 21.12
N TYR A 168 -22.09 -6.30 21.48
CA TYR A 168 -23.20 -6.52 20.55
C TYR A 168 -23.30 -5.51 19.40
N GLU A 169 -22.93 -4.24 19.60
CA GLU A 169 -22.91 -3.24 18.54
C GLU A 169 -21.81 -3.54 17.48
N ARG A 170 -20.68 -4.03 17.94
CA ARG A 170 -19.56 -4.45 17.07
C ARG A 170 -19.92 -5.74 16.32
N ALA A 171 -20.53 -6.69 17.01
CA ALA A 171 -21.03 -7.93 16.41
C ALA A 171 -22.08 -7.66 15.31
N ALA A 172 -22.99 -6.72 15.52
CA ALA A 172 -24.00 -6.34 14.53
C ALA A 172 -23.35 -5.77 13.25
N LYS A 173 -22.37 -4.87 13.38
CA LYS A 173 -21.63 -4.30 12.22
C LYS A 173 -20.89 -5.37 11.42
N ILE A 174 -20.22 -6.30 12.11
CA ILE A 174 -19.47 -7.39 11.45
C ILE A 174 -20.42 -8.35 10.74
N ARG A 175 -21.55 -8.68 11.34
CA ARG A 175 -22.59 -9.51 10.73
C ARG A 175 -23.14 -8.89 9.46
N ASP A 176 -23.37 -7.57 9.44
CA ASP A 176 -23.87 -6.87 8.27
C ASP A 176 -22.83 -6.84 7.14
N GLN A 177 -21.53 -6.71 7.45
CA GLN A 177 -20.44 -6.87 6.48
C GLN A 177 -20.38 -8.28 5.87
N ILE A 178 -20.54 -9.33 6.70
CA ILE A 178 -20.61 -10.73 6.22
C ILE A 178 -21.77 -10.91 5.26
N LYS A 179 -22.90 -10.28 5.53
CA LYS A 179 -24.10 -10.37 4.69
C LYS A 179 -23.90 -9.69 3.32
N GLU A 180 -23.22 -8.55 3.28
CA GLU A 180 -22.87 -7.86 2.03
C GLU A 180 -21.90 -8.66 1.15
N ILE A 181 -20.96 -9.40 1.75
CA ILE A 181 -20.01 -10.25 1.01
C ILE A 181 -20.68 -11.52 0.45
N LYS A 182 -21.73 -12.02 1.12
CA LYS A 182 -22.47 -13.23 0.70
C LYS A 182 -23.60 -12.95 -0.28
N ALA A 183 -23.93 -11.68 -0.56
CA ALA A 183 -25.02 -11.27 -1.47
C ALA A 183 -24.50 -11.07 -2.90
#